data_f48594c85a1396ac55d93dde3e74505b
#
_entry.id   f48594c85a1396ac55d93dde3e74505b
#
_cell.length_a   1.000
_cell.length_b   1.000
_cell.length_c   1.000
_cell.angle_alpha   90.00
_cell.angle_beta   90.00
_cell.angle_gamma   90.00
#
_symmetry.space_group_name_H-M   'P 1'
#
loop_
_entity.id
_entity.type
_entity.pdbx_description
1 polymer ?
#
loop_
_entity_poly.entity_id
_entity_poly.type
_entity_poly.pdbx_seq_one_letter_code
_entity_poly.pdbx_strand_id
1 'polypeptide(L)'
;MNKPIELMNDEELEQVESSIVDALLDAAAYRTGDDKKRIVNIKRNGRTLFKFTIEPLTEDEWRKCRRQNTSKNRNGELNDSRFLSQAIYEATIDDDKRRIWQNQEIWDKLNVASGTDVVNIVLTPGEKAKITEVLSEISGYDDDLDGMIQSL
;
A
#
# COMPACT_ATOMS: atom_id res chain seq x y z
N MET A 1 -25.85 -18.73 -21.37
CA MET A 1 -25.18 -19.99 -20.99
C MET A 1 -23.89 -20.12 -21.80
N ASN A 2 -22.75 -20.32 -21.15
CA ASN A 2 -21.47 -20.42 -21.85
C ASN A 2 -21.32 -21.79 -22.54
N LYS A 3 -20.88 -21.74 -23.77
CA LYS A 3 -20.62 -22.94 -24.57
C LYS A 3 -19.33 -23.63 -24.06
N PRO A 4 -19.30 -24.96 -23.90
CA PRO A 4 -18.05 -25.64 -23.53
C PRO A 4 -16.92 -25.36 -24.53
N ILE A 5 -15.71 -25.31 -24.04
CA ILE A 5 -14.53 -25.00 -24.87
C ILE A 5 -14.37 -26.02 -26.02
N GLU A 6 -14.63 -27.29 -25.75
CA GLU A 6 -14.55 -28.36 -26.75
C GLU A 6 -15.53 -28.20 -27.93
N LEU A 7 -16.58 -27.40 -27.75
CA LEU A 7 -17.59 -27.16 -28.76
C LEU A 7 -17.43 -25.83 -29.47
N MET A 8 -16.38 -25.05 -29.14
CA MET A 8 -16.12 -23.75 -29.73
C MET A 8 -15.38 -23.89 -31.05
N ASN A 9 -15.74 -23.02 -32.03
CA ASN A 9 -14.96 -22.87 -33.25
C ASN A 9 -13.76 -21.92 -33.02
N ASP A 10 -12.91 -21.74 -34.01
CA ASP A 10 -11.68 -20.95 -33.92
C ASP A 10 -11.97 -19.49 -33.53
N GLU A 11 -13.02 -18.89 -34.08
CA GLU A 11 -13.40 -17.50 -33.76
C GLU A 11 -13.85 -17.36 -32.31
N GLU A 12 -14.64 -18.32 -31.81
CA GLU A 12 -15.10 -18.34 -30.42
C GLU A 12 -13.93 -18.52 -29.46
N LEU A 13 -12.96 -19.38 -29.81
CA LEU A 13 -11.76 -19.58 -29.00
C LEU A 13 -10.90 -18.32 -28.96
N GLU A 14 -10.72 -17.63 -30.08
CA GLU A 14 -9.99 -16.35 -30.11
C GLU A 14 -10.65 -15.29 -29.23
N GLN A 15 -11.99 -15.21 -29.24
CA GLN A 15 -12.73 -14.28 -28.38
C GLN A 15 -12.55 -14.61 -26.90
N VAL A 16 -12.57 -15.90 -26.55
CA VAL A 16 -12.36 -16.33 -25.16
C VAL A 16 -10.95 -15.98 -24.71
N GLU A 17 -9.93 -16.22 -25.53
CA GLU A 17 -8.55 -15.89 -25.21
C GLU A 17 -8.35 -14.38 -25.05
N SER A 18 -8.92 -13.56 -25.95
CA SER A 18 -8.87 -12.10 -25.86
C SER A 18 -9.54 -11.61 -24.58
N SER A 19 -10.71 -12.21 -24.23
CA SER A 19 -11.44 -11.87 -23.01
C SER A 19 -10.64 -12.20 -21.75
N ILE A 20 -9.91 -13.32 -21.74
CA ILE A 20 -9.06 -13.71 -20.62
C ILE A 20 -7.89 -12.74 -20.47
N VAL A 21 -7.26 -12.34 -21.58
CA VAL A 21 -6.16 -11.36 -21.53
C VAL A 21 -6.66 -10.04 -20.94
N ASP A 22 -7.80 -9.54 -21.40
CA ASP A 22 -8.38 -8.29 -20.90
C ASP A 22 -8.70 -8.40 -19.40
N ALA A 23 -9.29 -9.53 -18.97
CA ALA A 23 -9.61 -9.77 -17.57
C ALA A 23 -8.38 -9.82 -16.68
N LEU A 24 -7.28 -10.43 -17.16
CA LEU A 24 -6.02 -10.48 -16.42
C LEU A 24 -5.37 -9.10 -16.31
N LEU A 25 -5.44 -8.30 -17.38
CA LEU A 25 -4.93 -6.94 -17.35
C LEU A 25 -5.74 -6.06 -16.41
N ASP A 26 -7.06 -6.19 -16.38
CA ASP A 26 -7.92 -5.47 -15.43
C ASP A 26 -7.60 -5.86 -14.00
N ALA A 27 -7.40 -7.16 -13.74
CA ALA A 27 -7.04 -7.64 -12.42
C ALA A 27 -5.69 -7.10 -11.95
N ALA A 28 -4.71 -7.01 -12.85
CA ALA A 28 -3.40 -6.43 -12.53
C ALA A 28 -3.52 -4.94 -12.23
N ALA A 29 -4.29 -4.20 -13.04
CA ALA A 29 -4.51 -2.76 -12.86
C ALA A 29 -5.24 -2.45 -11.56
N TYR A 30 -6.13 -3.34 -11.10
CA TYR A 30 -6.84 -3.17 -9.83
C TYR A 30 -5.89 -3.03 -8.65
N ARG A 31 -4.75 -3.71 -8.67
CA ARG A 31 -3.78 -3.68 -7.57
C ARG A 31 -2.99 -2.38 -7.48
N THR A 32 -2.79 -1.69 -8.60
CA THR A 32 -1.87 -0.57 -8.71
C THR A 32 -2.49 0.68 -9.35
N GLY A 33 -3.79 0.66 -9.62
CA GLY A 33 -4.48 1.75 -10.28
C GLY A 33 -4.49 3.04 -9.46
N ASP A 34 -4.60 4.19 -10.15
CA ASP A 34 -4.63 5.50 -9.51
C ASP A 34 -5.83 5.68 -8.58
N ASP A 35 -6.92 4.93 -8.81
CA ASP A 35 -8.09 4.91 -7.94
C ASP A 35 -7.80 4.32 -6.55
N LYS A 36 -6.66 3.62 -6.40
CA LYS A 36 -6.22 3.09 -5.10
C LYS A 36 -5.42 4.09 -4.29
N LYS A 37 -4.98 5.18 -4.88
CA LYS A 37 -4.25 6.22 -4.14
C LYS A 37 -5.18 6.97 -3.20
N ARG A 38 -4.64 7.45 -2.10
CA ARG A 38 -5.39 8.23 -1.11
C ARG A 38 -4.60 9.44 -0.66
N ILE A 39 -5.29 10.56 -0.47
CA ILE A 39 -4.69 11.77 0.08
C ILE A 39 -4.87 11.73 1.59
N VAL A 40 -3.76 11.84 2.32
CA VAL A 40 -3.76 11.90 3.78
C VAL A 40 -3.63 13.38 4.18
N ASN A 41 -4.60 13.86 4.92
CA ASN A 41 -4.59 15.22 5.47
C ASN A 41 -4.26 15.16 6.96
N ILE A 42 -3.13 15.72 7.37
CA ILE A 42 -2.77 15.80 8.78
C ILE A 42 -3.40 17.05 9.36
N LYS A 43 -4.43 16.83 10.16
CA LYS A 43 -5.22 17.91 10.77
C LYS A 43 -5.02 17.90 12.28
N ARG A 44 -4.75 19.07 12.84
CA ARG A 44 -4.66 19.25 14.29
C ARG A 44 -5.32 20.56 14.65
N ASN A 45 -6.15 20.54 15.69
CA ASN A 45 -6.91 21.71 16.14
C ASN A 45 -7.77 22.33 15.02
N GLY A 46 -8.38 21.47 14.19
CA GLY A 46 -9.27 21.91 13.10
C GLY A 46 -8.56 22.48 11.88
N ARG A 47 -7.24 22.45 11.85
CA ARG A 47 -6.44 23.03 10.77
C ARG A 47 -5.60 21.95 10.08
N THR A 48 -5.57 21.97 8.74
CA THR A 48 -4.69 21.09 7.98
C THR A 48 -3.27 21.66 8.02
N LEU A 49 -2.33 20.88 8.57
CA LEU A 49 -0.92 21.25 8.64
C LEU A 49 -0.18 20.93 7.35
N PHE A 50 -0.38 19.74 6.83
CA PHE A 50 0.18 19.30 5.56
C PHE A 50 -0.60 18.10 5.05
N LYS A 51 -0.37 17.75 3.80
CA LYS A 51 -0.99 16.58 3.17
C LYS A 51 0.02 15.84 2.30
N PHE A 52 -0.19 14.55 2.14
CA PHE A 52 0.62 13.72 1.25
C PHE A 52 -0.25 12.60 0.67
N THR A 53 0.21 12.01 -0.42
CA THR A 53 -0.51 10.94 -1.11
C THR A 53 0.20 9.61 -0.86
N ILE A 54 -0.59 8.59 -0.52
CA ILE A 54 -0.11 7.21 -0.38
C ILE A 54 -0.66 6.35 -1.52
N GLU A 55 0.10 5.33 -1.86
CA GLU A 55 -0.27 4.33 -2.87
C GLU A 55 -0.12 2.93 -2.28
N PRO A 56 -0.77 1.91 -2.88
CA PRO A 56 -0.66 0.55 -2.38
C PRO A 56 0.78 0.06 -2.30
N LEU A 57 1.08 -0.72 -1.26
CA LEU A 57 2.34 -1.44 -1.15
C LEU A 57 2.18 -2.84 -1.72
N THR A 58 3.21 -3.34 -2.38
CA THR A 58 3.28 -4.74 -2.81
C THR A 58 3.52 -5.65 -1.60
N GLU A 59 3.24 -6.94 -1.76
CA GLU A 59 3.52 -7.92 -0.71
C GLU A 59 5.00 -7.93 -0.32
N ASP A 60 5.89 -7.79 -1.30
CA ASP A 60 7.33 -7.76 -1.05
C ASP A 60 7.74 -6.52 -0.25
N GLU A 61 7.14 -5.37 -0.54
CA GLU A 61 7.38 -4.14 0.20
C GLU A 61 6.91 -4.26 1.66
N TRP A 62 5.71 -4.81 1.90
CA TRP A 62 5.22 -5.09 3.25
C TRP A 62 6.16 -6.01 4.01
N ARG A 63 6.57 -7.10 3.36
CA ARG A 63 7.45 -8.10 3.95
C ARG A 63 8.80 -7.52 4.30
N LYS A 64 9.34 -6.68 3.41
CA LYS A 64 10.60 -5.97 3.64
C LYS A 64 10.51 -5.05 4.86
N CYS A 65 9.43 -4.26 4.96
CA CYS A 65 9.21 -3.37 6.11
C CYS A 65 9.14 -4.16 7.41
N ARG A 66 8.42 -5.29 7.41
CA ARG A 66 8.32 -6.16 8.59
C ARG A 66 9.67 -6.73 8.97
N ARG A 67 10.40 -7.27 8.01
CA ARG A 67 11.72 -7.88 8.26
C ARG A 67 12.73 -6.87 8.81
N GLN A 68 12.75 -5.66 8.27
CA GLN A 68 13.67 -4.62 8.72
C GLN A 68 13.39 -4.11 10.12
N ASN A 69 12.18 -4.32 10.62
CA ASN A 69 11.75 -3.84 11.94
C ASN A 69 11.50 -4.96 12.93
N THR A 70 11.89 -6.19 12.59
CA THR A 70 11.82 -7.34 13.50
C THR A 70 13.19 -7.51 14.16
N SER A 71 13.22 -7.54 15.48
CA SER A 71 14.45 -7.68 16.25
C SER A 71 15.00 -9.10 16.15
N LYS A 72 16.27 -9.25 15.82
CA LYS A 72 16.98 -10.54 15.83
C LYS A 72 17.34 -10.99 17.26
N ASN A 73 17.38 -10.03 18.21
CA ASN A 73 17.89 -10.26 19.57
C ASN A 73 16.79 -10.38 20.64
N ARG A 74 15.50 -10.25 20.25
CA ARG A 74 14.36 -10.27 21.19
C ARG A 74 13.30 -11.28 20.75
N ASN A 75 13.69 -12.50 20.42
CA ASN A 75 12.78 -13.57 20.00
C ASN A 75 11.90 -13.22 18.79
N GLY A 76 12.41 -12.37 17.89
CA GLY A 76 11.69 -11.98 16.68
C GLY A 76 10.56 -10.97 16.91
N GLU A 77 10.62 -10.18 17.98
CA GLU A 77 9.61 -9.14 18.23
C GLU A 77 9.66 -8.05 17.18
N LEU A 78 8.47 -7.67 16.70
CA LEU A 78 8.30 -6.58 15.75
C LEU A 78 8.27 -5.24 16.49
N ASN A 79 9.05 -4.27 16.01
CA ASN A 79 8.92 -2.89 16.49
C ASN A 79 7.77 -2.24 15.73
N ASP A 80 6.58 -2.25 16.31
CA ASP A 80 5.34 -1.78 15.67
C ASP A 80 5.44 -0.33 15.22
N SER A 81 5.95 0.55 16.07
CA SER A 81 6.04 1.98 15.76
C SER A 81 6.93 2.24 14.53
N ARG A 82 8.09 1.60 14.47
CA ARG A 82 8.99 1.75 13.33
C ARG A 82 8.45 1.06 12.07
N PHE A 83 7.80 -0.08 12.23
CA PHE A 83 7.15 -0.77 11.12
C PHE A 83 6.08 0.11 10.47
N LEU A 84 5.19 0.70 11.27
CA LEU A 84 4.15 1.61 10.75
C LEU A 84 4.77 2.83 10.06
N SER A 85 5.80 3.41 10.68
CA SER A 85 6.49 4.58 10.12
C SER A 85 7.14 4.26 8.79
N GLN A 86 7.81 3.11 8.67
CA GLN A 86 8.45 2.72 7.44
C GLN A 86 7.44 2.38 6.34
N ALA A 87 6.33 1.70 6.69
CA ALA A 87 5.27 1.40 5.74
C ALA A 87 4.67 2.69 5.15
N ILE A 88 4.41 3.68 5.99
CA ILE A 88 3.90 4.98 5.55
C ILE A 88 4.92 5.69 4.65
N TYR A 89 6.19 5.68 5.04
CA TYR A 89 7.25 6.27 4.23
C TYR A 89 7.32 5.63 2.85
N GLU A 90 7.37 4.29 2.80
CA GLU A 90 7.47 3.56 1.53
C GLU A 90 6.23 3.76 0.65
N ALA A 91 5.05 3.88 1.25
CA ALA A 91 3.79 4.05 0.53
C ALA A 91 3.58 5.47 0.00
N THR A 92 4.31 6.45 0.51
CA THR A 92 4.21 7.84 0.06
C THR A 92 4.74 7.96 -1.37
N ILE A 93 4.02 8.68 -2.25
CA ILE A 93 4.47 8.87 -3.63
C ILE A 93 5.79 9.65 -3.66
N ASP A 94 6.59 9.43 -4.70
CA ASP A 94 7.97 9.94 -4.77
C ASP A 94 8.09 11.46 -4.60
N ASP A 95 7.21 12.22 -5.25
CA ASP A 95 7.24 13.69 -5.14
C ASP A 95 7.03 14.15 -3.68
N ASP A 96 6.09 13.53 -2.98
CA ASP A 96 5.82 13.86 -1.58
C ASP A 96 6.92 13.35 -0.65
N LYS A 97 7.51 12.19 -0.94
CA LYS A 97 8.69 11.71 -0.20
C LYS A 97 9.79 12.76 -0.22
N ARG A 98 10.13 13.25 -1.40
CA ARG A 98 11.22 14.23 -1.57
C ARG A 98 10.92 15.54 -0.86
N ARG A 99 9.69 16.01 -0.98
CA ARG A 99 9.26 17.29 -0.43
C ARG A 99 9.12 17.26 1.09
N ILE A 100 8.64 16.17 1.65
CA ILE A 100 8.27 16.06 3.06
C ILE A 100 9.27 15.24 3.85
N TRP A 101 9.34 13.92 3.56
CA TRP A 101 10.12 12.99 4.39
C TRP A 101 11.62 13.04 4.14
N GLN A 102 12.04 13.43 2.96
CA GLN A 102 13.46 13.55 2.58
C GLN A 102 13.96 15.01 2.58
N ASN A 103 13.22 15.88 3.22
CA ASN A 103 13.54 17.30 3.30
C ASN A 103 14.73 17.51 4.25
N GLN A 104 15.87 17.94 3.71
CA GLN A 104 17.12 18.10 4.48
C GLN A 104 17.01 19.14 5.59
N GLU A 105 16.28 20.22 5.37
CA GLU A 105 16.08 21.24 6.40
C GLU A 105 15.35 20.64 7.61
N ILE A 106 14.36 19.78 7.36
CA ILE A 106 13.63 19.08 8.42
C ILE A 106 14.55 18.08 9.14
N TRP A 107 15.37 17.34 8.39
CA TRP A 107 16.33 16.41 9.00
C TRP A 107 17.27 17.14 9.95
N ASP A 108 17.78 18.30 9.53
CA ASP A 108 18.70 19.10 10.34
C ASP A 108 18.01 19.63 11.61
N LYS A 109 16.80 20.13 11.48
CA LYS A 109 16.05 20.69 12.61
C LYS A 109 15.57 19.65 13.61
N LEU A 110 15.21 18.45 13.12
CA LEU A 110 14.78 17.35 13.98
C LEU A 110 15.93 16.45 14.43
N ASN A 111 17.15 16.71 13.92
CA ASN A 111 18.34 15.92 14.22
C ASN A 111 18.13 14.43 13.92
N VAL A 112 17.67 14.14 12.72
CA VAL A 112 17.43 12.78 12.21
C VAL A 112 18.23 12.54 10.93
N ALA A 113 18.37 11.27 10.55
CA ALA A 113 19.17 10.86 9.40
C ALA A 113 18.39 10.06 8.37
N SER A 114 17.05 9.96 8.48
CA SER A 114 16.23 9.22 7.53
C SER A 114 14.82 9.76 7.44
N GLY A 115 14.17 9.52 6.31
CA GLY A 115 12.77 9.89 6.12
C GLY A 115 11.82 9.12 7.02
N THR A 116 12.13 7.86 7.31
CA THR A 116 11.36 7.06 8.25
C THR A 116 11.35 7.68 9.65
N ASP A 117 12.49 8.22 10.09
CA ASP A 117 12.57 8.91 11.37
C ASP A 117 11.70 10.16 11.41
N VAL A 118 11.61 10.89 10.29
CA VAL A 118 10.71 12.05 10.20
C VAL A 118 9.27 11.63 10.39
N VAL A 119 8.83 10.58 9.70
CA VAL A 119 7.48 10.02 9.85
C VAL A 119 7.22 9.68 11.32
N ASN A 120 8.17 8.99 11.94
CA ASN A 120 8.03 8.52 13.32
C ASN A 120 7.88 9.67 14.32
N ILE A 121 8.59 10.77 14.11
CA ILE A 121 8.55 11.94 15.01
C ILE A 121 7.32 12.81 14.75
N VAL A 122 6.97 13.02 13.49
CA VAL A 122 5.94 13.97 13.09
C VAL A 122 4.53 13.44 13.33
N LEU A 123 4.30 12.16 13.04
CA LEU A 123 2.97 11.56 13.16
C LEU A 123 2.74 10.97 14.55
N THR A 124 1.55 11.19 15.09
CA THR A 124 1.14 10.56 16.35
C THR A 124 0.88 9.07 16.15
N PRO A 125 0.91 8.26 17.23
CA PRO A 125 0.55 6.84 17.13
C PRO A 125 -0.83 6.59 16.51
N GLY A 126 -1.82 7.41 16.84
CA GLY A 126 -3.16 7.29 16.28
C GLY A 126 -3.20 7.61 14.79
N GLU A 127 -2.46 8.63 14.37
CA GLU A 127 -2.35 8.98 12.95
C GLU A 127 -1.69 7.84 12.17
N LYS A 128 -0.59 7.29 12.68
CA LYS A 128 0.08 6.15 12.04
C LYS A 128 -0.84 4.95 11.91
N ALA A 129 -1.56 4.62 12.97
CA ALA A 129 -2.48 3.48 12.98
C ALA A 129 -3.59 3.65 11.93
N LYS A 130 -4.19 4.84 11.85
CA LYS A 130 -5.25 5.12 10.88
C LYS A 130 -4.74 5.07 9.43
N ILE A 131 -3.60 5.66 9.17
CA ILE A 131 -2.99 5.65 7.83
C ILE A 131 -2.66 4.21 7.42
N THR A 132 -2.10 3.43 8.33
CA THR A 132 -1.74 2.03 8.04
C THR A 132 -2.97 1.16 7.80
N GLU A 133 -4.06 1.41 8.51
CA GLU A 133 -5.35 0.74 8.26
C GLU A 133 -5.82 0.99 6.83
N VAL A 134 -5.82 2.25 6.39
CA VAL A 134 -6.20 2.62 5.02
C VAL A 134 -5.23 2.01 4.01
N LEU A 135 -3.94 2.04 4.31
CA LEU A 135 -2.91 1.45 3.45
C LEU A 135 -3.14 -0.06 3.26
N SER A 136 -3.50 -0.77 4.32
CA SER A 136 -3.87 -2.19 4.27
C SER A 136 -5.07 -2.42 3.35
N GLU A 137 -6.10 -1.58 3.48
CA GLU A 137 -7.29 -1.66 2.62
C GLU A 137 -6.94 -1.48 1.14
N ILE A 138 -6.24 -0.42 0.80
CA ILE A 138 -5.90 -0.13 -0.60
C ILE A 138 -4.89 -1.13 -1.18
N SER A 139 -4.14 -1.81 -0.31
CA SER A 139 -3.20 -2.85 -0.72
C SER A 139 -3.87 -4.21 -0.89
N GLY A 140 -5.17 -4.33 -0.63
CA GLY A 140 -5.96 -5.51 -0.90
C GLY A 140 -6.06 -6.51 0.25
N TYR A 141 -5.57 -6.19 1.44
CA TYR A 141 -5.61 -7.11 2.59
C TYR A 141 -6.99 -7.20 3.23
N ASP A 142 -7.80 -6.15 3.12
CA ASP A 142 -9.11 -6.07 3.77
C ASP A 142 -10.27 -6.15 2.77
N ASP A 143 -10.03 -6.66 1.57
CA ASP A 143 -11.06 -6.83 0.54
C ASP A 143 -12.11 -7.86 0.98
N ASP A 144 -13.37 -7.63 0.59
CA ASP A 144 -14.43 -8.61 0.77
C ASP A 144 -14.24 -9.73 -0.25
N LEU A 145 -13.87 -10.90 0.23
CA LEU A 145 -13.58 -12.07 -0.60
C LEU A 145 -14.67 -13.14 -0.51
N ASP A 146 -15.83 -12.79 0.05
CA ASP A 146 -16.96 -13.73 0.13
C ASP A 146 -17.36 -14.19 -1.28
N GLY A 147 -17.54 -15.49 -1.44
CA GLY A 147 -17.91 -16.08 -2.71
C GLY A 147 -16.75 -16.27 -3.71
N MET A 148 -15.52 -15.87 -3.34
CA MET A 148 -14.36 -16.03 -4.23
C MET A 148 -14.03 -17.50 -4.46
N ILE A 149 -14.22 -18.34 -3.46
CA ILE A 149 -13.94 -19.78 -3.55
C ILE A 149 -15.24 -20.55 -3.40
N GLN A 150 -15.48 -21.50 -4.31
CA GLN A 150 -16.66 -22.36 -4.29
C GLN A 150 -16.25 -23.81 -4.14
N SER A 151 -17.11 -24.59 -3.45
CA SER A 151 -16.94 -26.04 -3.35
C SER A 151 -17.25 -26.70 -4.69
N LEU A 152 -16.52 -27.75 -5.03
CA LEU A 152 -16.77 -28.54 -6.26
C LEU A 152 -18.07 -29.41 -6.12
#